data_a9386e0b747c336733b938b6581beed4
#
_entry.id   a9386e0b747c336733b938b6581beed4
#
_cell.length_a   1.000
_cell.length_b   1.000
_cell.length_c   1.000
_cell.angle_alpha   90.00
_cell.angle_beta   90.00
_cell.angle_gamma   90.00
#
_symmetry.space_group_name_H-M   'P 1'
#
loop_
_entity.id
_entity.type
_entity.pdbx_description
1 polymer ?
#
loop_
_entity_poly.entity_id
_entity_poly.type
_entity_poly.pdbx_seq_one_letter_code
_entity_poly.pdbx_strand_id
1 'polypeptide(L)'
;MTNARRVLVHADKKALAGSVAARFITKVVDLLDQQSRVNIVLTGGTVGIAVLEAIRESPARDSIDWSRVVVWWSDERWLPRGDAERNDTQAREALLDHVTLRAENIHCCPDPDSGISLENAATSYSAELADAADERRDTPRFDILFLGVGSDGHIASLFPDAPGIRVTEGTVIAVRNSPKPPPERLTLTLPVINSADRIWLALSGPDKASALGLALAGASTWEVPVAGVEGRLRTVFFVDREAAAKVPADLIATAY
;
A
#
# COMPACT_ATOMS: atom_id res chain seq x y z
N MET A 1 -21.42 -7.33 8.49
CA MET A 1 -20.59 -8.31 7.76
C MET A 1 -19.23 -8.28 8.44
N THR A 2 -18.75 -9.43 8.91
CA THR A 2 -17.42 -9.51 9.54
C THR A 2 -16.37 -9.19 8.46
N ASN A 3 -15.44 -8.28 8.75
CA ASN A 3 -14.29 -7.96 7.91
C ASN A 3 -13.29 -9.14 7.93
N ALA A 4 -13.68 -10.28 7.34
CA ALA A 4 -12.85 -11.47 7.31
C ALA A 4 -11.64 -11.22 6.40
N ARG A 5 -10.44 -11.42 6.93
CA ARG A 5 -9.20 -11.48 6.13
C ARG A 5 -9.33 -12.60 5.11
N ARG A 6 -9.03 -12.33 3.85
CA ARG A 6 -9.10 -13.32 2.77
C ARG A 6 -7.74 -13.54 2.17
N VAL A 7 -7.40 -14.79 1.90
CA VAL A 7 -6.16 -15.18 1.21
C VAL A 7 -6.54 -15.76 -0.14
N LEU A 8 -6.05 -15.13 -1.23
CA LEU A 8 -6.25 -15.57 -2.60
C LEU A 8 -4.92 -16.07 -3.17
N VAL A 9 -4.85 -17.35 -3.48
CA VAL A 9 -3.63 -18.01 -3.94
C VAL A 9 -3.58 -18.06 -5.47
N HIS A 10 -2.46 -17.62 -6.03
CA HIS A 10 -2.17 -17.59 -7.46
C HIS A 10 -1.01 -18.52 -7.80
N ALA A 11 -0.90 -18.92 -9.04
CA ALA A 11 0.11 -19.89 -9.48
C ALA A 11 1.54 -19.39 -9.24
N ASP A 12 1.78 -18.11 -9.54
CA ASP A 12 3.07 -17.44 -9.47
C ASP A 12 2.88 -15.91 -9.36
N LYS A 13 3.98 -15.16 -9.26
CA LYS A 13 4.00 -13.70 -9.19
C LYS A 13 3.30 -13.03 -10.37
N LYS A 14 3.46 -13.56 -11.60
CA LYS A 14 2.86 -12.99 -12.81
C LYS A 14 1.33 -13.13 -12.79
N ALA A 15 0.84 -14.31 -12.46
CA ALA A 15 -0.58 -14.59 -12.31
C ALA A 15 -1.20 -13.74 -11.17
N LEU A 16 -0.47 -13.56 -10.06
CA LEU A 16 -0.86 -12.68 -8.97
C LEU A 16 -1.01 -11.24 -9.45
N ALA A 17 0.02 -10.67 -10.08
CA ALA A 17 0.01 -9.28 -10.55
C ALA A 17 -1.12 -9.04 -11.55
N GLY A 18 -1.32 -9.93 -12.53
CA GLY A 18 -2.42 -9.83 -13.49
C GLY A 18 -3.81 -9.93 -12.84
N SER A 19 -3.98 -10.81 -11.84
CA SER A 19 -5.24 -10.93 -11.09
C SER A 19 -5.55 -9.68 -10.27
N VAL A 20 -4.55 -9.10 -9.60
CA VAL A 20 -4.71 -7.86 -8.84
C VAL A 20 -5.03 -6.70 -9.79
N ALA A 21 -4.34 -6.59 -10.92
CA ALA A 21 -4.59 -5.56 -11.93
C ALA A 21 -6.02 -5.60 -12.46
N ALA A 22 -6.52 -6.78 -12.84
CA ALA A 22 -7.89 -6.93 -13.34
C ALA A 22 -8.92 -6.51 -12.28
N ARG A 23 -8.73 -6.91 -11.01
CA ARG A 23 -9.61 -6.54 -9.90
C ARG A 23 -9.54 -5.05 -9.58
N PHE A 24 -8.36 -4.45 -9.67
CA PHE A 24 -8.15 -3.03 -9.48
C PHE A 24 -8.95 -2.23 -10.51
N ILE A 25 -8.77 -2.55 -11.79
CA ILE A 25 -9.46 -1.84 -12.87
C ILE A 25 -10.98 -1.91 -12.68
N THR A 26 -11.52 -3.12 -12.50
CA THR A 26 -12.95 -3.30 -12.27
C THR A 26 -13.44 -2.53 -11.04
N LYS A 27 -12.69 -2.61 -9.92
CA LYS A 27 -13.10 -1.96 -8.69
C LYS A 27 -13.05 -0.43 -8.79
N VAL A 28 -12.05 0.15 -9.46
CA VAL A 28 -11.97 1.60 -9.67
C VAL A 28 -13.11 2.09 -10.55
N VAL A 29 -13.45 1.38 -11.62
CA VAL A 29 -14.62 1.69 -12.47
C VAL A 29 -15.90 1.69 -11.63
N ASP A 30 -16.17 0.59 -10.88
CA ASP A 30 -17.35 0.49 -10.00
C ASP A 30 -17.42 1.63 -8.97
N LEU A 31 -16.28 2.07 -8.45
CA LEU A 31 -16.22 3.16 -7.46
C LEU A 31 -16.50 4.51 -8.14
N LEU A 32 -15.92 4.75 -9.32
CA LEU A 32 -16.15 5.98 -10.09
C LEU A 32 -17.59 6.14 -10.59
N ASP A 33 -18.33 5.05 -10.70
CA ASP A 33 -19.77 5.08 -10.98
C ASP A 33 -20.59 5.58 -9.76
N GLN A 34 -20.04 5.46 -8.55
CA GLN A 34 -20.74 5.79 -7.31
C GLN A 34 -20.24 7.08 -6.64
N GLN A 35 -19.05 7.55 -6.98
CA GLN A 35 -18.41 8.71 -6.34
C GLN A 35 -17.58 9.51 -7.35
N SER A 36 -17.37 10.80 -7.06
CA SER A 36 -16.68 11.73 -7.96
C SER A 36 -15.19 11.51 -8.09
N ARG A 37 -14.54 10.96 -7.06
CA ARG A 37 -13.10 10.68 -7.00
C ARG A 37 -12.82 9.37 -6.28
N VAL A 38 -11.70 8.72 -6.62
CA VAL A 38 -11.21 7.51 -5.95
C VAL A 38 -9.81 7.77 -5.44
N ASN A 39 -9.60 7.59 -4.13
CA ASN A 39 -8.29 7.74 -3.48
C ASN A 39 -7.59 6.38 -3.38
N ILE A 40 -6.42 6.28 -3.96
CA ILE A 40 -5.59 5.08 -4.00
C ILE A 40 -4.29 5.37 -3.26
N VAL A 41 -3.93 4.47 -2.35
CA VAL A 41 -2.61 4.54 -1.71
C VAL A 41 -1.72 3.46 -2.31
N LEU A 42 -0.60 3.87 -2.85
CA LEU A 42 0.40 2.99 -3.47
C LEU A 42 1.49 2.58 -2.47
N THR A 43 2.21 1.54 -2.84
CA THR A 43 3.38 1.03 -2.13
C THR A 43 4.48 0.69 -3.13
N GLY A 44 5.71 0.68 -2.69
CA GLY A 44 6.83 0.18 -3.49
C GLY A 44 6.98 -1.34 -3.46
N GLY A 45 8.16 -1.78 -3.81
CA GLY A 45 8.55 -3.18 -3.80
C GLY A 45 8.18 -3.95 -5.06
N THR A 46 8.86 -5.07 -5.27
CA THR A 46 8.85 -5.81 -6.55
C THR A 46 7.47 -6.33 -6.98
N VAL A 47 6.59 -6.63 -6.02
CA VAL A 47 5.22 -7.10 -6.34
C VAL A 47 4.30 -5.92 -6.58
N GLY A 48 4.43 -4.83 -5.79
CA GLY A 48 3.67 -3.60 -5.99
C GLY A 48 3.92 -3.02 -7.39
N ILE A 49 5.17 -2.91 -7.80
CA ILE A 49 5.54 -2.43 -9.14
C ILE A 49 5.02 -3.38 -10.23
N ALA A 50 5.16 -4.71 -10.07
CA ALA A 50 4.62 -5.66 -11.05
C ALA A 50 3.09 -5.54 -11.22
N VAL A 51 2.35 -5.19 -10.18
CA VAL A 51 0.91 -4.89 -10.27
C VAL A 51 0.66 -3.64 -11.11
N LEU A 52 1.42 -2.56 -10.90
CA LEU A 52 1.30 -1.33 -11.69
C LEU A 52 1.62 -1.58 -13.17
N GLU A 53 2.69 -2.32 -13.47
CA GLU A 53 3.02 -2.75 -14.83
C GLU A 53 1.90 -3.56 -15.47
N ALA A 54 1.31 -4.52 -14.73
CA ALA A 54 0.20 -5.32 -15.22
C ALA A 54 -1.07 -4.48 -15.49
N ILE A 55 -1.31 -3.42 -14.70
CA ILE A 55 -2.38 -2.44 -14.98
C ILE A 55 -2.07 -1.70 -16.28
N ARG A 56 -0.83 -1.20 -16.46
CA ARG A 56 -0.39 -0.52 -17.68
C ARG A 56 -0.57 -1.38 -18.92
N GLU A 57 -0.23 -2.65 -18.85
CA GLU A 57 -0.32 -3.59 -19.96
C GLU A 57 -1.75 -4.03 -20.29
N SER A 58 -2.69 -3.85 -19.36
CA SER A 58 -4.09 -4.25 -19.57
C SER A 58 -4.81 -3.31 -20.52
N PRO A 59 -5.42 -3.81 -21.60
CA PRO A 59 -6.29 -2.98 -22.45
C PRO A 59 -7.48 -2.38 -21.69
N ALA A 60 -7.91 -3.03 -20.61
CA ALA A 60 -9.03 -2.55 -19.79
C ALA A 60 -8.67 -1.33 -18.93
N ARG A 61 -7.38 -0.93 -18.83
CA ARG A 61 -6.98 0.27 -18.08
C ARG A 61 -7.66 1.56 -18.59
N ASP A 62 -7.97 1.60 -19.89
CA ASP A 62 -8.57 2.76 -20.51
C ASP A 62 -10.07 2.91 -20.18
N SER A 63 -10.67 1.92 -19.49
CA SER A 63 -12.02 2.03 -18.91
C SER A 63 -12.04 2.90 -17.64
N ILE A 64 -10.90 3.20 -17.04
CA ILE A 64 -10.79 4.08 -15.87
C ILE A 64 -10.72 5.53 -16.33
N ASP A 65 -11.58 6.38 -15.79
CA ASP A 65 -11.39 7.83 -15.86
C ASP A 65 -10.29 8.26 -14.88
N TRP A 66 -9.05 8.18 -15.34
CA TRP A 66 -7.87 8.51 -14.54
C TRP A 66 -7.85 9.97 -14.05
N SER A 67 -8.56 10.87 -14.70
CA SER A 67 -8.66 12.27 -14.23
C SER A 67 -9.35 12.41 -12.87
N ARG A 68 -10.06 11.37 -12.43
CA ARG A 68 -10.79 11.29 -11.16
C ARG A 68 -10.12 10.39 -10.13
N VAL A 69 -8.96 9.82 -10.45
CA VAL A 69 -8.13 9.03 -9.53
C VAL A 69 -7.16 9.95 -8.82
N VAL A 70 -7.02 9.79 -7.52
CA VAL A 70 -6.08 10.51 -6.66
C VAL A 70 -5.12 9.51 -6.03
N VAL A 71 -3.83 9.80 -6.09
CA VAL A 71 -2.77 8.85 -5.71
C VAL A 71 -1.96 9.39 -4.53
N TRP A 72 -1.77 8.53 -3.54
CA TRP A 72 -1.02 8.73 -2.31
C TRP A 72 0.00 7.60 -2.14
N TRP A 73 0.93 7.72 -1.19
CA TRP A 73 1.88 6.66 -0.83
C TRP A 73 1.77 6.25 0.62
N SER A 74 1.85 4.94 0.90
CA SER A 74 1.86 4.39 2.26
C SER A 74 3.17 4.67 2.99
N ASP A 75 4.27 4.72 2.25
CA ASP A 75 5.60 5.07 2.72
C ASP A 75 6.49 5.54 1.57
N GLU A 76 7.56 6.23 1.90
CA GLU A 76 8.53 6.66 0.91
C GLU A 76 9.94 6.68 1.49
N ARG A 77 10.91 6.45 0.63
CA ARG A 77 12.34 6.55 0.93
C ARG A 77 12.76 8.01 0.94
N TRP A 78 13.45 8.44 2.00
CA TRP A 78 13.97 9.79 2.10
C TRP A 78 15.20 9.97 1.22
N LEU A 79 14.99 10.06 -0.08
CA LEU A 79 15.98 10.19 -1.15
C LEU A 79 15.62 11.38 -2.04
N PRO A 80 16.59 11.94 -2.79
CA PRO A 80 16.36 13.03 -3.75
C PRO A 80 15.23 12.71 -4.74
N ARG A 81 14.59 13.75 -5.24
CA ARG A 81 13.53 13.62 -6.24
C ARG A 81 14.07 12.93 -7.51
N GLY A 82 13.34 11.95 -8.01
CA GLY A 82 13.71 11.17 -9.19
C GLY A 82 14.74 10.09 -8.93
N ASP A 83 15.18 9.88 -7.70
CA ASP A 83 16.02 8.73 -7.36
C ASP A 83 15.27 7.42 -7.69
N ALA A 84 15.96 6.48 -8.34
CA ALA A 84 15.37 5.21 -8.79
C ALA A 84 14.87 4.30 -7.66
N GLU A 85 15.34 4.53 -6.43
CA GLU A 85 14.86 3.78 -5.26
C GLU A 85 13.62 4.41 -4.61
N ARG A 86 13.16 5.59 -5.05
CA ARG A 86 11.91 6.15 -4.56
C ARG A 86 10.70 5.38 -5.09
N ASN A 87 9.70 5.19 -4.24
CA ASN A 87 8.47 4.53 -4.60
C ASN A 87 7.67 5.33 -5.65
N ASP A 88 7.67 6.66 -5.54
CA ASP A 88 6.98 7.54 -6.50
C ASP A 88 7.64 7.50 -7.89
N THR A 89 8.97 7.49 -7.97
CA THR A 89 9.71 7.34 -9.23
C THR A 89 9.36 6.00 -9.90
N GLN A 90 9.42 4.90 -9.14
CA GLN A 90 9.08 3.58 -9.66
C GLN A 90 7.62 3.48 -10.11
N ALA A 91 6.69 4.08 -9.36
CA ALA A 91 5.27 4.07 -9.72
C ALA A 91 5.00 4.88 -11.00
N ARG A 92 5.69 6.01 -11.20
CA ARG A 92 5.61 6.81 -12.42
C ARG A 92 6.05 6.00 -13.63
N GLU A 93 7.22 5.40 -13.58
CA GLU A 93 7.76 4.56 -14.66
C GLU A 93 6.86 3.35 -14.96
N ALA A 94 6.32 2.72 -13.92
CA ALA A 94 5.49 1.53 -14.07
C ALA A 94 4.11 1.83 -14.64
N LEU A 95 3.45 2.94 -14.24
CA LEU A 95 2.07 3.24 -14.60
C LEU A 95 1.75 4.72 -14.76
N LEU A 96 2.12 5.60 -13.80
CA LEU A 96 1.46 6.89 -13.67
C LEU A 96 1.74 7.82 -14.86
N ASP A 97 2.93 7.74 -15.48
CA ASP A 97 3.29 8.51 -16.66
C ASP A 97 2.68 7.94 -17.97
N HIS A 98 1.97 6.81 -17.87
CA HIS A 98 1.34 6.12 -19.01
C HIS A 98 -0.20 6.21 -19.01
N VAL A 99 -0.77 7.00 -18.11
CA VAL A 99 -2.22 7.21 -17.99
C VAL A 99 -2.55 8.70 -17.87
N THR A 100 -3.79 9.09 -18.11
CA THR A 100 -4.23 10.50 -18.12
C THR A 100 -4.52 11.02 -16.69
N LEU A 101 -3.60 10.72 -15.76
CA LEU A 101 -3.68 11.20 -14.38
C LEU A 101 -3.34 12.69 -14.32
N ARG A 102 -4.09 13.49 -13.56
CA ARG A 102 -3.81 14.91 -13.37
C ARG A 102 -2.66 15.10 -12.38
N ALA A 103 -1.76 16.04 -12.65
CA ALA A 103 -0.61 16.29 -11.79
C ALA A 103 -1.03 16.68 -10.36
N GLU A 104 -2.12 17.44 -10.21
CA GLU A 104 -2.69 17.85 -8.93
C GLU A 104 -3.31 16.70 -8.12
N ASN A 105 -3.51 15.54 -8.74
CA ASN A 105 -4.01 14.33 -8.10
C ASN A 105 -2.89 13.37 -7.66
N ILE A 106 -1.62 13.76 -7.82
CA ILE A 106 -0.46 12.93 -7.45
C ILE A 106 0.22 13.55 -6.24
N HIS A 107 -0.04 13.03 -5.07
CA HIS A 107 0.45 13.52 -3.78
C HIS A 107 1.68 12.73 -3.34
N CYS A 108 2.85 13.14 -3.85
CA CYS A 108 4.13 12.53 -3.49
C CYS A 108 4.60 12.97 -2.11
N CYS A 109 5.18 12.05 -1.34
CA CYS A 109 5.89 12.44 -0.13
C CYS A 109 7.01 13.45 -0.46
N PRO A 110 7.23 14.46 0.39
CA PRO A 110 8.35 15.39 0.22
C PRO A 110 9.69 14.67 0.14
N ASP A 111 10.69 15.34 -0.38
CA ASP A 111 12.05 14.84 -0.58
C ASP A 111 13.09 15.81 0.02
N PRO A 112 14.34 15.38 0.23
CA PRO A 112 15.39 16.22 0.81
C PRO A 112 15.77 17.42 -0.05
N ASP A 113 15.47 17.41 -1.37
CA ASP A 113 15.76 18.55 -2.25
C ASP A 113 14.89 19.78 -1.91
N SER A 114 13.79 19.57 -1.19
CA SER A 114 12.96 20.64 -0.64
C SER A 114 13.64 21.46 0.47
N GLY A 115 14.79 21.01 0.97
CA GLY A 115 15.56 21.69 2.02
C GLY A 115 14.98 21.61 3.43
N ILE A 116 13.93 20.79 3.64
CA ILE A 116 13.31 20.56 4.96
C ILE A 116 13.90 19.31 5.62
N SER A 117 13.74 19.18 6.95
CA SER A 117 14.12 17.97 7.65
C SER A 117 13.12 16.83 7.42
N LEU A 118 13.53 15.59 7.72
CA LEU A 118 12.66 14.42 7.61
C LEU A 118 11.39 14.55 8.49
N GLU A 119 11.53 15.14 9.70
CA GLU A 119 10.40 15.40 10.60
C GLU A 119 9.43 16.43 10.01
N ASN A 120 9.98 17.51 9.45
CA ASN A 120 9.17 18.53 8.78
C ASN A 120 8.49 17.97 7.51
N ALA A 121 9.12 17.04 6.82
CA ALA A 121 8.53 16.33 5.69
C ALA A 121 7.33 15.45 6.14
N ALA A 122 7.45 14.76 7.28
CA ALA A 122 6.34 14.01 7.86
C ALA A 122 5.17 14.96 8.23
N THR A 123 5.48 16.10 8.85
CA THR A 123 4.49 17.13 9.17
C THR A 123 3.83 17.70 7.92
N SER A 124 4.61 17.99 6.88
CA SER A 124 4.10 18.52 5.60
C SER A 124 3.17 17.54 4.92
N TYR A 125 3.54 16.26 4.85
CA TYR A 125 2.68 15.23 4.24
C TYR A 125 1.42 14.97 5.07
N SER A 126 1.51 15.06 6.41
CA SER A 126 0.34 15.03 7.30
C SER A 126 -0.61 16.18 7.04
N ALA A 127 -0.10 17.39 6.82
CA ALA A 127 -0.92 18.57 6.50
C ALA A 127 -1.60 18.40 5.14
N GLU A 128 -0.89 17.90 4.13
CA GLU A 128 -1.46 17.64 2.79
C GLU A 128 -2.60 16.59 2.85
N LEU A 129 -2.45 15.56 3.67
CA LEU A 129 -3.52 14.59 3.93
C LEU A 129 -4.73 15.24 4.60
N ALA A 130 -4.51 16.11 5.59
CA ALA A 130 -5.58 16.82 6.29
C ALA A 130 -6.31 17.81 5.38
N ASP A 131 -5.60 18.54 4.52
CA ASP A 131 -6.17 19.47 3.55
C ASP A 131 -7.06 18.79 2.50
N ALA A 132 -6.75 17.54 2.17
CA ALA A 132 -7.54 16.72 1.25
C ALA A 132 -8.66 15.92 1.94
N ALA A 133 -8.76 15.98 3.27
CA ALA A 133 -9.75 15.26 4.06
C ALA A 133 -11.11 15.98 4.10
N ASP A 134 -12.16 15.20 4.38
CA ASP A 134 -13.46 15.75 4.76
C ASP A 134 -13.40 16.37 6.17
N GLU A 135 -14.24 17.36 6.48
CA GLU A 135 -14.26 18.19 7.72
C GLU A 135 -14.16 17.43 9.06
N ARG A 136 -14.29 16.11 9.07
CA ARG A 136 -14.29 15.28 10.29
C ARG A 136 -13.17 14.25 10.33
N ARG A 137 -12.16 14.37 9.45
CA ARG A 137 -11.08 13.41 9.31
C ARG A 137 -9.73 14.11 9.18
N ASP A 138 -8.68 13.42 9.56
CA ASP A 138 -7.31 13.88 9.41
C ASP A 138 -6.67 13.33 8.11
N THR A 139 -7.41 12.52 7.34
CA THR A 139 -6.98 11.96 6.05
C THR A 139 -8.16 11.82 5.09
N PRO A 140 -7.92 11.83 3.76
CA PRO A 140 -8.94 11.45 2.80
C PRO A 140 -9.46 10.03 3.10
N ARG A 141 -10.67 9.73 2.64
CA ARG A 141 -11.12 8.35 2.62
C ARG A 141 -10.35 7.58 1.57
N PHE A 142 -9.51 6.65 1.99
CA PHE A 142 -8.78 5.77 1.09
C PHE A 142 -9.66 4.61 0.64
N ASP A 143 -9.95 4.51 -0.65
CA ASP A 143 -10.81 3.46 -1.22
C ASP A 143 -10.07 2.14 -1.37
N ILE A 144 -8.81 2.20 -1.82
CA ILE A 144 -7.91 1.05 -1.97
C ILE A 144 -6.52 1.46 -1.49
N LEU A 145 -5.96 0.69 -0.58
CA LEU A 145 -4.60 0.85 -0.09
C LEU A 145 -3.81 -0.42 -0.39
N PHE A 146 -2.73 -0.29 -1.16
CA PHE A 146 -1.80 -1.38 -1.43
C PHE A 146 -0.70 -1.43 -0.39
N LEU A 147 -0.33 -2.65 -0.01
CA LEU A 147 0.83 -2.93 0.84
C LEU A 147 1.66 -4.07 0.27
N GLY A 148 2.98 -3.89 0.29
CA GLY A 148 3.94 -4.98 0.30
C GLY A 148 4.12 -5.51 1.73
N VAL A 149 4.66 -6.72 1.86
CA VAL A 149 5.03 -7.30 3.16
C VAL A 149 6.47 -7.75 3.12
N GLY A 150 7.25 -7.35 4.10
CA GLY A 150 8.62 -7.84 4.27
C GLY A 150 8.68 -9.29 4.73
N SER A 151 9.83 -9.94 4.54
CA SER A 151 10.08 -11.29 5.07
C SER A 151 10.03 -11.36 6.60
N ASP A 152 10.25 -10.23 7.26
CA ASP A 152 10.13 -9.98 8.70
C ASP A 152 8.71 -9.57 9.13
N GLY A 153 7.77 -9.44 8.21
CA GLY A 153 6.39 -9.05 8.48
C GLY A 153 6.16 -7.53 8.55
N HIS A 154 7.15 -6.68 8.22
CA HIS A 154 6.91 -5.25 8.13
C HIS A 154 5.97 -4.91 6.97
N ILE A 155 5.26 -3.80 7.13
CA ILE A 155 4.39 -3.17 6.12
C ILE A 155 4.76 -1.69 6.00
N ALA A 156 4.62 -1.11 4.81
CA ALA A 156 5.10 0.25 4.58
C ALA A 156 6.52 0.40 5.15
N SER A 157 6.77 1.38 6.03
CA SER A 157 8.01 1.45 6.82
C SER A 157 7.77 1.29 8.34
N LEU A 158 6.79 0.45 8.70
CA LEU A 158 6.52 0.02 10.07
C LEU A 158 7.17 -1.36 10.30
N PHE A 159 8.28 -1.37 11.04
CA PHE A 159 9.11 -2.56 11.25
C PHE A 159 8.81 -3.25 12.58
N PRO A 160 9.04 -4.58 12.68
CA PRO A 160 9.00 -5.31 13.96
C PRO A 160 9.87 -4.63 15.02
N ASP A 161 9.40 -4.66 16.25
CA ASP A 161 10.10 -4.16 17.44
C ASP A 161 10.54 -2.68 17.38
N ALA A 162 10.09 -1.93 16.34
CA ALA A 162 10.42 -0.53 16.14
C ALA A 162 9.32 0.39 16.71
N PRO A 163 9.68 1.58 17.24
CA PRO A 163 8.71 2.49 17.88
C PRO A 163 7.53 2.87 16.98
N GLY A 164 7.74 2.96 15.65
CA GLY A 164 6.72 3.39 14.68
C GLY A 164 5.45 2.54 14.69
N ILE A 165 5.56 1.22 14.97
CA ILE A 165 4.38 0.34 15.01
C ILE A 165 3.46 0.60 16.22
N ARG A 166 3.96 1.27 17.26
CA ARG A 166 3.20 1.62 18.47
C ARG A 166 2.55 3.00 18.40
N VAL A 167 2.79 3.74 17.35
CA VAL A 167 2.22 5.09 17.19
C VAL A 167 0.73 4.97 16.92
N THR A 168 -0.06 5.54 17.80
CA THR A 168 -1.54 5.53 17.75
C THR A 168 -2.13 6.90 17.40
N GLU A 169 -1.33 7.95 17.45
CA GLU A 169 -1.72 9.32 17.14
C GLU A 169 -0.91 9.88 15.98
N GLY A 170 -1.50 10.82 15.23
CA GLY A 170 -0.87 11.39 14.03
C GLY A 170 -1.02 10.50 12.79
N THR A 171 -0.72 11.08 11.63
CA THR A 171 -0.99 10.47 10.33
C THR A 171 0.28 9.94 9.67
N VAL A 172 1.36 10.70 9.69
CA VAL A 172 2.64 10.35 9.07
C VAL A 172 3.75 10.49 10.11
N ILE A 173 4.69 9.58 10.09
CA ILE A 173 5.88 9.63 10.95
C ILE A 173 7.18 9.51 10.13
N ALA A 174 8.22 10.14 10.66
CA ALA A 174 9.59 9.97 10.23
C ALA A 174 10.16 8.65 10.81
N VAL A 175 10.76 7.83 9.98
CA VAL A 175 11.47 6.62 10.38
C VAL A 175 12.95 6.83 10.17
N ARG A 176 13.73 6.66 11.25
CA ARG A 176 15.20 6.65 11.21
C ARG A 176 15.71 5.26 11.54
N ASN A 177 16.87 4.93 11.04
CA ASN A 177 17.52 3.64 11.30
C ASN A 177 16.66 2.44 10.89
N SER A 178 15.96 2.55 9.75
CA SER A 178 15.29 1.39 9.15
C SER A 178 16.28 0.22 9.04
N PRO A 179 15.88 -1.02 9.41
CA PRO A 179 16.76 -2.18 9.28
C PRO A 179 17.07 -2.54 7.81
N LYS A 180 16.37 -1.90 6.87
CA LYS A 180 16.59 -2.06 5.43
C LYS A 180 16.96 -0.72 4.81
N PRO A 181 17.97 -0.68 3.91
CA PRO A 181 18.33 0.56 3.23
C PRO A 181 17.18 1.07 2.33
N PRO A 182 17.10 2.39 2.11
CA PRO A 182 17.78 3.43 2.86
C PRO A 182 17.26 3.55 4.29
N PRO A 183 18.05 4.09 5.24
CA PRO A 183 17.69 4.07 6.67
C PRO A 183 16.60 5.10 7.05
N GLU A 184 16.46 6.16 6.28
CA GLU A 184 15.50 7.23 6.53
C GLU A 184 14.29 7.10 5.60
N ARG A 185 13.10 7.22 6.19
CA ARG A 185 11.83 7.04 5.46
C ARG A 185 10.71 7.87 6.08
N LEU A 186 9.67 8.10 5.29
CA LEU A 186 8.35 8.55 5.73
C LEU A 186 7.38 7.37 5.68
N THR A 187 6.45 7.27 6.62
CA THR A 187 5.42 6.22 6.59
C THR A 187 4.11 6.70 7.22
N LEU A 188 3.00 6.24 6.65
CA LEU A 188 1.71 6.32 7.32
C LEU A 188 1.75 5.50 8.62
N THR A 189 1.02 5.94 9.64
CA THR A 189 0.83 5.17 10.86
C THR A 189 -0.14 4.00 10.65
N LEU A 190 -0.08 2.98 11.50
CA LEU A 190 -1.00 1.84 11.39
C LEU A 190 -2.48 2.23 11.50
N PRO A 191 -2.91 3.15 12.38
CA PRO A 191 -4.29 3.65 12.40
C PRO A 191 -4.73 4.25 11.05
N VAL A 192 -3.85 5.01 10.38
CA VAL A 192 -4.15 5.59 9.06
C VAL A 192 -4.24 4.50 7.99
N ILE A 193 -3.32 3.55 7.97
CA ILE A 193 -3.40 2.39 7.07
C ILE A 193 -4.74 1.67 7.26
N ASN A 194 -5.13 1.39 8.50
CA ASN A 194 -6.36 0.69 8.82
C ASN A 194 -7.64 1.53 8.60
N SER A 195 -7.51 2.85 8.38
CA SER A 195 -8.63 3.70 7.99
C SER A 195 -9.10 3.49 6.55
N ALA A 196 -8.31 2.82 5.72
CA ALA A 196 -8.67 2.51 4.34
C ALA A 196 -9.84 1.54 4.27
N ASP A 197 -10.72 1.72 3.30
CA ASP A 197 -11.86 0.83 3.09
C ASP A 197 -11.41 -0.57 2.69
N ARG A 198 -10.45 -0.65 1.77
CA ARG A 198 -9.90 -1.93 1.29
C ARG A 198 -8.39 -1.89 1.36
N ILE A 199 -7.82 -2.88 2.04
CA ILE A 199 -6.37 -3.06 2.06
C ILE A 199 -6.04 -4.32 1.27
N TRP A 200 -5.18 -4.15 0.27
CA TRP A 200 -4.72 -5.20 -0.63
C TRP A 200 -3.23 -5.44 -0.41
N LEU A 201 -2.91 -6.59 0.17
CA LEU A 201 -1.54 -6.99 0.42
C LEU A 201 -1.10 -7.96 -0.67
N ALA A 202 0.01 -7.65 -1.34
CA ALA A 202 0.55 -8.48 -2.42
C ALA A 202 1.90 -9.08 -2.00
N LEU A 203 1.94 -10.42 -1.89
CA LEU A 203 3.10 -11.18 -1.41
C LEU A 203 3.47 -12.28 -2.42
N SER A 204 4.74 -12.36 -2.76
CA SER A 204 5.27 -13.41 -3.64
C SER A 204 6.61 -13.92 -3.12
N GLY A 205 6.80 -15.21 -3.20
CA GLY A 205 8.04 -15.91 -2.84
C GLY A 205 8.02 -16.57 -1.46
N PRO A 206 8.87 -17.59 -1.27
CA PRO A 206 8.89 -18.43 -0.07
C PRO A 206 9.34 -17.70 1.19
N ASP A 207 10.08 -16.60 1.05
CA ASP A 207 10.55 -15.76 2.16
C ASP A 207 9.40 -15.04 2.87
N LYS A 208 8.21 -14.96 2.26
CA LYS A 208 7.00 -14.35 2.84
C LYS A 208 6.15 -15.32 3.63
N ALA A 209 6.31 -16.63 3.43
CA ALA A 209 5.43 -17.65 3.98
C ALA A 209 5.37 -17.63 5.52
N SER A 210 6.49 -17.37 6.20
CA SER A 210 6.51 -17.31 7.67
C SER A 210 5.77 -16.10 8.19
N ALA A 211 6.02 -14.91 7.64
CA ALA A 211 5.35 -13.68 8.05
C ALA A 211 3.84 -13.76 7.81
N LEU A 212 3.42 -14.30 6.67
CA LEU A 212 2.00 -14.51 6.36
C LEU A 212 1.35 -15.50 7.33
N GLY A 213 1.98 -16.65 7.58
CA GLY A 213 1.49 -17.64 8.53
C GLY A 213 1.31 -17.07 9.93
N LEU A 214 2.28 -16.34 10.45
CA LEU A 214 2.21 -15.68 11.75
C LEU A 214 1.12 -14.61 11.80
N ALA A 215 0.99 -13.80 10.75
CA ALA A 215 -0.05 -12.78 10.67
C ALA A 215 -1.47 -13.39 10.74
N LEU A 216 -1.70 -14.48 10.03
CA LEU A 216 -2.99 -15.18 10.01
C LEU A 216 -3.26 -15.95 11.30
N ALA A 217 -2.22 -16.40 11.99
CA ALA A 217 -2.32 -17.04 13.30
C ALA A 217 -2.55 -16.05 14.46
N GLY A 218 -2.63 -14.74 14.19
CA GLY A 218 -2.89 -13.73 15.21
C GLY A 218 -1.67 -13.38 16.05
N ALA A 219 -0.47 -13.40 15.46
CA ALA A 219 0.74 -12.94 16.12
C ALA A 219 0.61 -11.49 16.61
N SER A 220 1.46 -11.11 17.55
CA SER A 220 1.54 -9.73 18.05
C SER A 220 1.88 -8.76 16.92
N THR A 221 1.11 -7.69 16.78
CA THR A 221 1.38 -6.60 15.83
C THR A 221 2.77 -5.97 16.05
N TRP A 222 3.25 -5.98 17.28
CA TRP A 222 4.59 -5.51 17.63
C TRP A 222 5.69 -6.34 16.96
N GLU A 223 5.55 -7.66 16.98
CA GLU A 223 6.53 -8.60 16.42
C GLU A 223 6.33 -8.83 14.91
N VAL A 224 5.07 -8.72 14.46
CA VAL A 224 4.68 -8.97 13.06
C VAL A 224 3.69 -7.89 12.63
N PRO A 225 4.15 -6.71 12.19
CA PRO A 225 3.28 -5.57 11.87
C PRO A 225 2.11 -5.88 10.95
N VAL A 226 2.28 -6.75 9.97
CA VAL A 226 1.20 -7.17 9.06
C VAL A 226 0.05 -7.88 9.78
N ALA A 227 0.27 -8.43 10.98
CA ALA A 227 -0.79 -9.03 11.79
C ALA A 227 -1.82 -7.99 12.28
N GLY A 228 -1.42 -6.71 12.40
CA GLY A 228 -2.28 -5.61 12.80
C GLY A 228 -3.07 -4.96 11.65
N VAL A 229 -2.90 -5.43 10.41
CA VAL A 229 -3.57 -4.82 9.26
C VAL A 229 -5.03 -5.23 9.18
N GLU A 230 -5.92 -4.24 9.18
CA GLU A 230 -7.36 -4.45 9.07
C GLU A 230 -8.04 -3.27 8.38
N GLY A 231 -8.44 -3.42 7.11
CA GLY A 231 -9.20 -2.43 6.38
C GLY A 231 -10.66 -2.37 6.86
N ARG A 232 -11.29 -1.22 6.72
CA ARG A 232 -12.66 -0.99 7.23
C ARG A 232 -13.72 -1.90 6.63
N LEU A 233 -13.60 -2.21 5.34
CA LEU A 233 -14.54 -3.06 4.62
C LEU A 233 -13.96 -4.42 4.27
N ARG A 234 -12.67 -4.44 3.88
CA ARG A 234 -12.03 -5.68 3.42
C ARG A 234 -10.52 -5.64 3.52
N THR A 235 -9.94 -6.76 3.94
CA THR A 235 -8.50 -7.03 3.90
C THR A 235 -8.26 -8.27 3.05
N VAL A 236 -7.44 -8.16 2.00
CA VAL A 236 -7.15 -9.26 1.07
C VAL A 236 -5.65 -9.46 0.92
N PHE A 237 -5.20 -10.67 1.15
CA PHE A 237 -3.85 -11.14 0.86
C PHE A 237 -3.86 -11.83 -0.50
N PHE A 238 -3.26 -11.20 -1.50
CA PHE A 238 -2.96 -11.80 -2.80
C PHE A 238 -1.59 -12.43 -2.72
N VAL A 239 -1.51 -13.73 -2.85
CA VAL A 239 -0.27 -14.49 -2.64
C VAL A 239 -0.02 -15.46 -3.77
N ASP A 240 1.23 -15.80 -4.02
CA ASP A 240 1.55 -16.97 -4.84
C ASP A 240 1.61 -18.24 -3.99
N ARG A 241 1.77 -19.38 -4.64
CA ARG A 241 1.84 -20.69 -3.98
C ARG A 241 2.98 -20.79 -2.97
N GLU A 242 4.11 -20.15 -3.28
CA GLU A 242 5.29 -20.19 -2.42
C GLU A 242 5.07 -19.39 -1.13
N ALA A 243 4.51 -18.19 -1.25
CA ALA A 243 4.13 -17.38 -0.08
C ALA A 243 3.00 -18.03 0.74
N ALA A 244 2.11 -18.80 0.09
CA ALA A 244 1.00 -19.49 0.75
C ALA A 244 1.40 -20.80 1.45
N ALA A 245 2.65 -21.25 1.36
CA ALA A 245 3.07 -22.59 1.80
C ALA A 245 2.80 -22.89 3.29
N LYS A 246 2.63 -21.87 4.13
CA LYS A 246 2.33 -22.00 5.57
C LYS A 246 0.92 -21.51 5.95
N VAL A 247 0.07 -21.25 4.97
CA VAL A 247 -1.32 -20.82 5.21
C VAL A 247 -2.19 -22.05 5.42
N PRO A 248 -2.96 -22.12 6.53
CA PRO A 248 -3.95 -23.17 6.74
C PRO A 248 -5.01 -23.18 5.62
N ALA A 249 -5.39 -24.37 5.16
CA ALA A 249 -6.28 -24.54 4.01
C ALA A 249 -7.66 -23.89 4.20
N ASP A 250 -8.15 -23.87 5.44
CA ASP A 250 -9.42 -23.26 5.82
C ASP A 250 -9.43 -21.73 5.75
N LEU A 251 -8.25 -21.10 5.74
CA LEU A 251 -8.08 -19.65 5.57
C LEU A 251 -7.93 -19.22 4.11
N ILE A 252 -7.75 -20.16 3.18
CA ILE A 252 -7.68 -19.89 1.76
C ILE A 252 -9.08 -19.66 1.21
N ALA A 253 -9.34 -18.47 0.72
CA ALA A 253 -10.64 -18.12 0.15
C ALA A 253 -10.84 -18.79 -1.21
N THR A 254 -12.02 -19.35 -1.43
CA THR A 254 -12.42 -19.94 -2.72
C THR A 254 -12.91 -18.86 -3.71
N ALA A 255 -13.25 -17.67 -3.22
CA ALA A 255 -13.73 -16.52 -4.01
C ALA A 255 -13.29 -15.18 -3.39
N TYR A 256 -13.26 -14.16 -4.24
CA TYR A 256 -12.99 -12.77 -3.84
C TYR A 256 -14.19 -12.11 -3.17
#